data_93513585620f85a14d7ff14e483d77fa
#
_entry.id   93513585620f85a14d7ff14e483d77fa
#
_cell.length_a   1.000
_cell.length_b   1.000
_cell.length_c   1.000
_cell.angle_alpha   90.00
_cell.angle_beta   90.00
_cell.angle_gamma   90.00
#
_symmetry.space_group_name_H-M   'P 1'
#
loop_
_entity.id
_entity.type
_entity.pdbx_description
1 polymer ?
#
loop_
_entity_poly.entity_id
_entity_poly.type
_entity_poly.pdbx_seq_one_letter_code
_entity_poly.pdbx_strand_id
1 'polypeptide(L)'
;GKKGKPNGIPDILDELKYATDFFMKCVRDEKTFYYQVGDGGPDHQVWCTSPVKATLSRAQGGEAEGSRKVFKATGKTTSMTSFCGATLAIMSRCYRPYNSEYADKCLAKAKVAYDYVMGTAKGNTGSDFYPSKPNYESDIVILCMELYRATNDDKYLEDAKKNAGWLSSSKTYNHNY
;
A
#
# COMPACT_ATOMS: atom_id res chain seq x y z
N GLY A 1 -2.42 -16.76 -14.78
CA GLY A 1 -1.88 -17.99 -15.35
C GLY A 1 -1.28 -17.77 -16.73
N LYS A 2 -0.34 -18.61 -17.17
CA LYS A 2 0.11 -18.62 -18.58
C LYS A 2 -1.11 -18.92 -19.45
N LYS A 3 -1.32 -18.12 -20.52
CA LYS A 3 -2.47 -18.24 -21.44
C LYS A 3 -2.99 -19.67 -21.58
N GLY A 4 -4.20 -19.92 -21.07
CA GLY A 4 -5.00 -21.09 -21.38
C GLY A 4 -4.78 -22.35 -20.53
N LYS A 5 -3.97 -22.31 -19.46
CA LYS A 5 -3.87 -23.46 -18.53
C LYS A 5 -4.18 -23.04 -17.10
N PRO A 6 -5.15 -23.67 -16.44
CA PRO A 6 -5.41 -23.46 -15.01
C PRO A 6 -4.16 -23.77 -14.18
N ASN A 7 -3.83 -22.87 -13.25
CA ASN A 7 -2.73 -23.06 -12.30
C ASN A 7 -3.22 -23.47 -10.89
N GLY A 8 -4.53 -23.68 -10.74
CA GLY A 8 -5.16 -24.01 -9.46
C GLY A 8 -5.39 -22.80 -8.54
N ILE A 9 -5.05 -21.59 -8.98
CA ILE A 9 -5.26 -20.34 -8.25
C ILE A 9 -6.37 -19.57 -8.95
N PRO A 10 -7.34 -18.99 -8.22
CA PRO A 10 -8.33 -18.10 -8.81
C PRO A 10 -7.68 -16.91 -9.55
N ASP A 11 -8.13 -16.60 -10.76
CA ASP A 11 -7.56 -15.54 -11.61
C ASP A 11 -7.50 -14.19 -10.89
N ILE A 12 -8.51 -13.88 -10.07
CA ILE A 12 -8.51 -12.65 -9.25
C ILE A 12 -7.32 -12.59 -8.28
N LEU A 13 -6.90 -13.70 -7.71
CA LEU A 13 -5.73 -13.73 -6.81
C LEU A 13 -4.42 -13.65 -7.59
N ASP A 14 -4.35 -14.19 -8.79
CA ASP A 14 -3.20 -14.04 -9.68
C ASP A 14 -3.02 -12.57 -10.09
N GLU A 15 -4.11 -11.88 -10.39
CA GLU A 15 -4.08 -10.45 -10.71
C GLU A 15 -3.68 -9.61 -9.50
N LEU A 16 -4.30 -9.85 -8.35
CA LEU A 16 -3.96 -9.16 -7.11
C LEU A 16 -2.51 -9.40 -6.66
N LYS A 17 -1.94 -10.55 -7.02
CA LYS A 17 -0.53 -10.84 -6.74
C LYS A 17 0.43 -9.83 -7.35
N TYR A 18 0.13 -9.31 -8.54
CA TYR A 18 0.94 -8.28 -9.18
C TYR A 18 1.04 -7.02 -8.29
N ALA A 19 -0.08 -6.55 -7.76
CA ALA A 19 -0.12 -5.40 -6.86
C ALA A 19 0.57 -5.69 -5.51
N THR A 20 0.33 -6.86 -4.93
CA THR A 20 0.93 -7.21 -3.63
C THR A 20 2.44 -7.45 -3.73
N ASP A 21 2.95 -7.98 -4.84
CA ASP A 21 4.39 -8.06 -5.11
C ASP A 21 5.04 -6.66 -5.17
N PHE A 22 4.32 -5.67 -5.73
CA PHE A 22 4.76 -4.28 -5.71
C PHE A 22 4.75 -3.70 -4.29
N PHE A 23 3.68 -3.91 -3.52
CA PHE A 23 3.59 -3.43 -2.13
C PHE A 23 4.69 -4.01 -1.23
N MET A 24 5.04 -5.28 -1.42
CA MET A 24 6.17 -5.89 -0.69
C MET A 24 7.51 -5.22 -0.99
N LYS A 25 7.69 -4.64 -2.18
CA LYS A 25 8.88 -3.83 -2.51
C LYS A 25 8.84 -2.46 -1.85
N CYS A 26 7.65 -1.86 -1.71
CA CYS A 26 7.46 -0.57 -1.05
C CYS A 26 7.73 -0.66 0.45
N VAL A 27 7.25 -1.71 1.12
CA VAL A 27 7.46 -1.98 2.54
C VAL A 27 8.80 -2.68 2.72
N ARG A 28 9.88 -1.92 2.94
CA ARG A 28 11.24 -2.48 3.06
C ARG A 28 11.51 -3.03 4.45
N ASP A 29 11.42 -2.19 5.45
CA ASP A 29 11.67 -2.47 6.87
C ASP A 29 10.87 -1.50 7.75
N GLU A 30 10.99 -1.61 9.07
CA GLU A 30 10.26 -0.80 10.05
C GLU A 30 10.64 0.70 10.04
N LYS A 31 11.63 1.09 9.23
CA LYS A 31 12.10 2.49 9.08
C LYS A 31 12.05 3.00 7.65
N THR A 32 11.72 2.12 6.69
CA THR A 32 11.81 2.44 5.27
C THR A 32 10.55 2.02 4.52
N PHE A 33 9.83 3.01 4.04
CA PHE A 33 8.71 2.86 3.14
C PHE A 33 8.91 3.73 1.89
N TYR A 34 8.70 3.15 0.70
CA TYR A 34 8.70 3.88 -0.56
C TYR A 34 7.26 4.17 -0.95
N TYR A 35 6.92 5.45 -1.04
CA TYR A 35 5.53 5.87 -1.22
C TYR A 35 5.18 6.28 -2.63
N GLN A 36 6.17 6.53 -3.48
CA GLN A 36 5.94 7.02 -4.84
C GLN A 36 7.04 6.53 -5.78
N VAL A 37 6.63 6.15 -6.98
CA VAL A 37 7.52 5.88 -8.12
C VAL A 37 7.10 6.83 -9.26
N GLY A 38 8.06 7.54 -9.81
CA GLY A 38 7.85 8.61 -10.78
C GLY A 38 7.80 9.99 -10.12
N ASP A 39 8.14 11.01 -10.90
CA ASP A 39 8.17 12.40 -10.45
C ASP A 39 6.93 13.13 -10.99
N GLY A 40 6.14 13.72 -10.10
CA GLY A 40 4.88 14.37 -10.45
C GLY A 40 5.05 15.49 -11.49
N GLY A 41 6.15 16.24 -11.46
CA GLY A 41 6.43 17.26 -12.46
C GLY A 41 6.47 16.69 -13.88
N PRO A 42 7.46 15.85 -14.23
CA PRO A 42 7.52 15.20 -15.55
C PRO A 42 6.30 14.35 -15.89
N ASP A 43 5.73 13.66 -14.88
CA ASP A 43 4.60 12.76 -15.10
C ASP A 43 3.32 13.48 -15.54
N HIS A 44 3.18 14.78 -15.24
CA HIS A 44 2.01 15.58 -15.61
C HIS A 44 2.24 16.55 -16.77
N GLN A 45 3.42 16.53 -17.42
CA GLN A 45 3.73 17.44 -18.52
C GLN A 45 3.16 17.00 -19.86
N VAL A 46 2.95 15.68 -20.06
CA VAL A 46 2.52 15.16 -21.37
C VAL A 46 1.53 14.00 -21.18
N TRP A 47 0.45 14.02 -21.95
CA TRP A 47 -0.48 12.92 -22.08
C TRP A 47 -0.08 12.04 -23.26
N CYS A 48 0.44 10.86 -22.99
CA CYS A 48 0.83 9.89 -24.00
C CYS A 48 0.78 8.47 -23.43
N THR A 49 0.90 7.47 -24.31
CA THR A 49 1.00 6.08 -23.90
C THR A 49 2.35 5.79 -23.25
N SER A 50 2.42 4.79 -22.38
CA SER A 50 3.66 4.41 -21.68
C SER A 50 4.85 4.13 -22.63
N PRO A 51 4.69 3.44 -23.78
CA PRO A 51 5.79 3.27 -24.73
C PRO A 51 6.32 4.59 -25.31
N VAL A 52 5.44 5.56 -25.61
CA VAL A 52 5.85 6.90 -26.08
C VAL A 52 6.57 7.64 -24.95
N LYS A 53 6.03 7.61 -23.73
CA LYS A 53 6.65 8.26 -22.58
C LYS A 53 8.07 7.77 -22.31
N ALA A 54 8.32 6.48 -22.50
CA ALA A 54 9.64 5.89 -22.34
C ALA A 54 10.69 6.40 -23.34
N THR A 55 10.27 7.02 -24.45
CA THR A 55 11.17 7.60 -25.48
C THR A 55 11.40 9.10 -25.35
N LEU A 56 10.57 9.78 -24.55
CA LEU A 56 10.69 11.22 -24.35
C LEU A 56 11.72 11.54 -23.26
N SER A 57 12.47 12.61 -23.42
CA SER A 57 13.36 13.13 -22.39
C SER A 57 12.58 13.64 -21.17
N ARG A 58 13.25 13.82 -20.04
CA ARG A 58 12.64 14.42 -18.84
C ARG A 58 12.14 15.83 -19.09
N ALA A 59 12.85 16.61 -19.90
CA ALA A 59 12.42 17.95 -20.30
C ALA A 59 11.11 17.93 -21.10
N GLN A 60 10.82 16.85 -21.77
CA GLN A 60 9.57 16.60 -22.52
C GLN A 60 8.51 15.86 -21.67
N GLY A 61 8.74 15.66 -20.38
CA GLY A 61 7.85 14.90 -19.51
C GLY A 61 8.02 13.38 -19.60
N GLY A 62 9.13 12.89 -20.15
CA GLY A 62 9.37 11.48 -20.38
C GLY A 62 10.34 10.82 -19.43
N GLU A 63 10.76 9.61 -19.78
CA GLU A 63 11.55 8.72 -18.94
C GLU A 63 12.77 8.12 -19.67
N ALA A 64 13.15 8.64 -20.85
CA ALA A 64 14.21 8.09 -21.68
C ALA A 64 15.61 8.09 -21.01
N GLU A 65 15.86 9.00 -20.04
CA GLU A 65 17.17 9.17 -19.41
C GLU A 65 17.37 8.29 -18.17
N GLY A 66 16.65 7.18 -18.05
CA GLY A 66 16.90 6.20 -17.00
C GLY A 66 15.71 5.84 -16.14
N SER A 67 15.99 5.17 -15.02
CA SER A 67 14.97 4.64 -14.12
C SER A 67 14.10 5.74 -13.53
N ARG A 68 12.83 5.45 -13.35
CA ARG A 68 11.90 6.32 -12.63
C ARG A 68 12.41 6.58 -11.21
N LYS A 69 12.32 7.82 -10.79
CA LYS A 69 12.70 8.22 -9.43
C LYS A 69 11.79 7.53 -8.42
N VAL A 70 12.40 7.03 -7.36
CA VAL A 70 11.70 6.40 -6.24
C VAL A 70 11.84 7.28 -5.01
N PHE A 71 10.72 7.56 -4.35
CA PHE A 71 10.68 8.45 -3.19
C PHE A 71 10.52 7.65 -1.90
N LYS A 72 11.48 7.84 -1.00
CA LYS A 72 11.45 7.27 0.35
C LYS A 72 10.64 8.20 1.27
N ALA A 73 9.76 7.63 2.06
CA ALA A 73 9.02 8.36 3.08
C ALA A 73 9.93 8.76 4.25
N THR A 74 9.66 9.95 4.77
CA THR A 74 10.28 10.48 5.99
C THR A 74 9.25 10.59 7.14
N GLY A 75 8.29 9.67 7.20
CA GLY A 75 7.09 9.72 8.02
C GLY A 75 5.92 10.35 7.26
N LYS A 76 4.78 10.51 7.92
CA LYS A 76 3.55 11.10 7.34
C LYS A 76 3.03 10.40 6.08
N THR A 77 3.15 9.08 6.04
CA THR A 77 2.56 8.21 5.02
C THR A 77 1.64 7.15 5.64
N THR A 78 1.03 7.51 6.76
CA THR A 78 0.28 6.58 7.61
C THR A 78 -0.80 5.84 6.83
N SER A 79 -1.64 6.54 6.06
CA SER A 79 -2.70 5.90 5.27
C SER A 79 -2.14 4.96 4.21
N MET A 80 -1.17 5.41 3.41
CA MET A 80 -0.61 4.57 2.33
C MET A 80 0.05 3.31 2.88
N THR A 81 0.83 3.45 3.95
CA THR A 81 1.50 2.30 4.57
C THR A 81 0.50 1.36 5.21
N SER A 82 -0.55 1.90 5.85
CA SER A 82 -1.63 1.10 6.45
C SER A 82 -2.39 0.31 5.38
N PHE A 83 -2.73 0.92 4.25
CA PHE A 83 -3.37 0.21 3.14
C PHE A 83 -2.48 -0.87 2.54
N CYS A 84 -1.20 -0.60 2.34
CA CYS A 84 -0.27 -1.63 1.87
C CYS A 84 -0.23 -2.81 2.85
N GLY A 85 -0.11 -2.54 4.14
CA GLY A 85 -0.08 -3.58 5.17
C GLY A 85 -1.39 -4.36 5.28
N ALA A 86 -2.54 -3.68 5.26
CA ALA A 86 -3.86 -4.31 5.30
C ALA A 86 -4.09 -5.22 4.08
N THR A 87 -3.76 -4.72 2.88
CA THR A 87 -3.86 -5.51 1.64
C THR A 87 -2.98 -6.76 1.69
N LEU A 88 -1.76 -6.65 2.21
CA LEU A 88 -0.86 -7.79 2.39
C LEU A 88 -1.40 -8.78 3.44
N ALA A 89 -2.01 -8.30 4.53
CA ALA A 89 -2.65 -9.17 5.52
C ALA A 89 -3.87 -9.90 4.94
N ILE A 90 -4.72 -9.23 4.15
CA ILE A 90 -5.82 -9.86 3.42
C ILE A 90 -5.28 -10.92 2.46
N MET A 91 -4.28 -10.56 1.66
CA MET A 91 -3.69 -11.47 0.66
C MET A 91 -3.09 -12.71 1.33
N SER A 92 -2.48 -12.57 2.52
CA SER A 92 -1.94 -13.70 3.28
C SER A 92 -3.02 -14.75 3.62
N ARG A 93 -4.23 -14.29 3.96
CA ARG A 93 -5.36 -15.20 4.25
C ARG A 93 -5.93 -15.82 2.98
N CYS A 94 -6.16 -15.00 1.96
CA CYS A 94 -6.77 -15.45 0.71
C CYS A 94 -5.87 -16.41 -0.10
N TYR A 95 -4.56 -16.18 -0.04
CA TYR A 95 -3.60 -16.98 -0.82
C TYR A 95 -3.13 -18.25 -0.11
N ARG A 96 -3.34 -18.37 1.20
CA ARG A 96 -2.86 -19.48 2.02
C ARG A 96 -3.28 -20.87 1.52
N PRO A 97 -4.52 -21.09 1.05
CA PRO A 97 -4.93 -22.40 0.53
C PRO A 97 -4.19 -22.81 -0.74
N TYR A 98 -3.57 -21.86 -1.45
CA TYR A 98 -2.94 -22.09 -2.76
C TYR A 98 -1.41 -22.08 -2.69
N ASN A 99 -0.84 -21.21 -1.84
CA ASN A 99 0.60 -21.10 -1.66
C ASN A 99 0.91 -20.50 -0.28
N SER A 100 1.21 -21.37 0.69
CA SER A 100 1.50 -20.95 2.06
C SER A 100 2.77 -20.12 2.19
N GLU A 101 3.81 -20.40 1.39
CA GLU A 101 5.06 -19.62 1.41
C GLU A 101 4.83 -18.16 0.98
N TYR A 102 4.04 -17.96 -0.07
CA TYR A 102 3.66 -16.62 -0.50
C TYR A 102 2.79 -15.91 0.54
N ALA A 103 1.85 -16.63 1.13
CA ALA A 103 0.99 -16.12 2.20
C ALA A 103 1.83 -15.67 3.41
N ASP A 104 2.85 -16.42 3.79
CA ASP A 104 3.75 -16.08 4.89
C ASP A 104 4.59 -14.83 4.58
N LYS A 105 5.07 -14.68 3.34
CA LYS A 105 5.76 -13.46 2.88
C LYS A 105 4.86 -12.23 2.96
N CYS A 106 3.60 -12.34 2.54
CA CYS A 106 2.62 -11.27 2.66
C CYS A 106 2.39 -10.89 4.12
N LEU A 107 2.16 -11.87 4.99
CA LEU A 107 1.94 -11.62 6.41
C LEU A 107 3.14 -10.99 7.10
N ALA A 108 4.35 -11.46 6.80
CA ALA A 108 5.58 -10.88 7.33
C ALA A 108 5.71 -9.40 6.93
N LYS A 109 5.44 -9.07 5.67
CA LYS A 109 5.48 -7.68 5.19
C LYS A 109 4.34 -6.82 5.75
N ALA A 110 3.16 -7.38 5.99
CA ALA A 110 2.08 -6.69 6.66
C ALA A 110 2.46 -6.27 8.10
N LYS A 111 3.17 -7.15 8.84
CA LYS A 111 3.71 -6.85 10.16
C LYS A 111 4.76 -5.74 10.11
N VAL A 112 5.66 -5.76 9.14
CA VAL A 112 6.65 -4.69 8.92
C VAL A 112 5.96 -3.35 8.64
N ALA A 113 4.89 -3.34 7.82
CA ALA A 113 4.10 -2.13 7.58
C ALA A 113 3.46 -1.60 8.87
N TYR A 114 2.93 -2.48 9.70
CA TYR A 114 2.40 -2.11 11.01
C TYR A 114 3.50 -1.51 11.91
N ASP A 115 4.66 -2.13 12.02
CA ASP A 115 5.77 -1.63 12.84
C ASP A 115 6.24 -0.26 12.34
N TYR A 116 6.31 -0.05 11.01
CA TYR A 116 6.59 1.26 10.43
C TYR A 116 5.52 2.29 10.82
N VAL A 117 4.23 1.96 10.66
CA VAL A 117 3.13 2.85 11.01
C VAL A 117 3.17 3.20 12.49
N MET A 118 3.38 2.23 13.38
CA MET A 118 3.39 2.47 14.82
C MET A 118 4.63 3.21 15.29
N GLY A 119 5.77 3.01 14.65
CA GLY A 119 7.07 3.58 15.01
C GLY A 119 7.39 4.95 14.40
N THR A 120 6.56 5.47 13.48
CA THR A 120 6.83 6.74 12.78
C THR A 120 5.82 7.83 13.11
N ALA A 121 6.16 9.07 12.78
CA ALA A 121 5.25 10.21 12.93
C ALA A 121 4.00 10.02 12.08
N LYS A 122 2.83 10.16 12.71
CA LYS A 122 1.53 10.00 12.08
C LYS A 122 1.20 11.20 11.19
N GLY A 123 0.45 10.93 10.15
CA GLY A 123 -0.03 11.94 9.20
C GLY A 123 0.04 11.43 7.77
N ASN A 124 -0.46 12.26 6.87
CA ASN A 124 -0.40 12.01 5.44
C ASN A 124 0.24 13.20 4.72
N THR A 125 1.17 12.91 3.84
CA THR A 125 1.71 13.91 2.92
C THR A 125 0.87 13.88 1.66
N GLY A 126 0.41 15.05 1.24
CA GLY A 126 -0.23 15.25 -0.05
C GLY A 126 0.69 15.97 -1.03
N SER A 127 0.22 16.15 -2.24
CA SER A 127 0.79 17.01 -3.25
C SER A 127 -0.32 17.88 -3.85
N ASP A 128 0.05 18.84 -4.70
CA ASP A 128 -0.93 19.69 -5.39
C ASP A 128 -1.93 18.89 -6.23
N PHE A 129 -1.51 17.73 -6.76
CA PHE A 129 -2.36 16.83 -7.55
C PHE A 129 -3.15 15.84 -6.68
N TYR A 130 -2.59 15.46 -5.54
CA TYR A 130 -3.15 14.44 -4.64
C TYR A 130 -3.13 14.99 -3.20
N PRO A 131 -4.19 15.68 -2.78
CA PRO A 131 -4.25 16.26 -1.44
C PRO A 131 -4.19 15.16 -0.38
N SER A 132 -3.59 15.49 0.76
CA SER A 132 -3.54 14.57 1.89
C SER A 132 -4.93 14.31 2.45
N LYS A 133 -5.21 13.07 2.85
CA LYS A 133 -6.37 12.76 3.67
C LYS A 133 -6.15 13.32 5.09
N PRO A 134 -7.12 14.03 5.67
CA PRO A 134 -6.98 14.58 7.03
C PRO A 134 -6.96 13.48 8.09
N ASN A 135 -7.69 12.37 7.87
CA ASN A 135 -7.83 11.26 8.82
C ASN A 135 -7.00 10.07 8.35
N TYR A 136 -6.27 9.48 9.26
CA TYR A 136 -5.48 8.26 9.06
C TYR A 136 -5.82 7.18 10.09
N GLU A 137 -6.57 7.52 11.12
CA GLU A 137 -6.93 6.61 12.20
C GLU A 137 -7.74 5.43 11.69
N SER A 138 -8.67 5.68 10.76
CA SER A 138 -9.44 4.62 10.10
C SER A 138 -8.55 3.61 9.38
N ASP A 139 -7.50 4.10 8.74
CA ASP A 139 -6.58 3.27 7.97
C ASP A 139 -5.71 2.40 8.92
N ILE A 140 -5.33 2.94 10.09
CA ILE A 140 -4.68 2.18 11.15
C ILE A 140 -5.62 1.10 11.67
N VAL A 141 -6.89 1.42 11.91
CA VAL A 141 -7.90 0.44 12.35
C VAL A 141 -8.03 -0.70 11.35
N ILE A 142 -8.13 -0.41 10.06
CA ILE A 142 -8.20 -1.43 9.01
C ILE A 142 -6.96 -2.32 9.02
N LEU A 143 -5.76 -1.74 9.07
CA LEU A 143 -4.51 -2.50 9.16
C LEU A 143 -4.49 -3.43 10.37
N CYS A 144 -4.82 -2.90 11.55
CA CYS A 144 -4.83 -3.66 12.79
C CYS A 144 -5.87 -4.78 12.75
N MET A 145 -7.08 -4.50 12.27
CA MET A 145 -8.13 -5.53 12.17
C MET A 145 -7.78 -6.64 11.19
N GLU A 146 -7.16 -6.32 10.05
CA GLU A 146 -6.75 -7.34 9.09
C GLU A 146 -5.57 -8.18 9.61
N LEU A 147 -4.66 -7.58 10.38
CA LEU A 147 -3.60 -8.32 11.07
C LEU A 147 -4.18 -9.20 12.19
N TYR A 148 -5.13 -8.71 12.98
CA TYR A 148 -5.84 -9.52 13.96
C TYR A 148 -6.51 -10.73 13.33
N ARG A 149 -7.24 -10.54 12.23
CA ARG A 149 -7.88 -11.62 11.46
C ARG A 149 -6.88 -12.63 10.89
N ALA A 150 -5.66 -12.20 10.58
CA ALA A 150 -4.63 -13.07 10.03
C ALA A 150 -3.82 -13.82 11.08
N THR A 151 -3.75 -13.30 12.33
CA THR A 151 -2.84 -13.80 13.35
C THR A 151 -3.53 -14.25 14.63
N ASN A 152 -4.73 -13.75 14.92
CA ASN A 152 -5.45 -13.86 16.20
C ASN A 152 -4.62 -13.32 17.39
N ASP A 153 -3.74 -12.33 17.15
CA ASP A 153 -2.91 -11.69 18.18
C ASP A 153 -3.63 -10.43 18.69
N ASP A 154 -4.05 -10.46 19.95
CA ASP A 154 -4.85 -9.43 20.61
C ASP A 154 -4.19 -8.05 20.61
N LYS A 155 -2.85 -7.95 20.47
CA LYS A 155 -2.18 -6.65 20.39
C LYS A 155 -2.75 -5.78 19.25
N TYR A 156 -3.07 -6.39 18.11
CA TYR A 156 -3.64 -5.66 16.97
C TYR A 156 -5.06 -5.20 17.26
N LEU A 157 -5.86 -6.03 17.96
CA LEU A 157 -7.21 -5.65 18.38
C LEU A 157 -7.17 -4.48 19.36
N GLU A 158 -6.26 -4.48 20.32
CA GLU A 158 -6.11 -3.40 21.29
C GLU A 158 -5.64 -2.09 20.60
N ASP A 159 -4.74 -2.16 19.64
CA ASP A 159 -4.32 -0.99 18.89
C ASP A 159 -5.40 -0.47 17.91
N ALA A 160 -6.24 -1.36 17.36
CA ALA A 160 -7.43 -0.95 16.63
C ALA A 160 -8.39 -0.17 17.53
N LYS A 161 -8.68 -0.66 18.74
CA LYS A 161 -9.54 0.02 19.72
C LYS A 161 -9.02 1.41 20.08
N LYS A 162 -7.71 1.57 20.33
CA LYS A 162 -7.08 2.87 20.65
C LYS A 162 -7.27 3.90 19.52
N ASN A 163 -7.29 3.44 18.27
CA ASN A 163 -7.44 4.31 17.11
C ASN A 163 -8.91 4.45 16.63
N ALA A 164 -9.86 3.74 17.26
CA ALA A 164 -11.25 3.71 16.85
C ALA A 164 -12.12 4.83 17.46
N GLY A 165 -11.54 5.74 18.23
CA GLY A 165 -12.29 6.83 18.90
C GLY A 165 -13.10 7.72 17.96
N TRP A 166 -12.68 7.86 16.71
CA TRP A 166 -13.39 8.57 15.67
C TRP A 166 -14.74 7.91 15.28
N LEU A 167 -14.92 6.60 15.49
CA LEU A 167 -16.17 5.89 15.20
C LEU A 167 -17.37 6.44 15.99
N SER A 168 -17.12 7.04 17.14
CA SER A 168 -18.15 7.64 17.99
C SER A 168 -18.53 9.06 17.58
N SER A 169 -17.80 9.70 16.67
CA SER A 169 -18.09 11.05 16.22
C SER A 169 -18.98 11.02 14.98
N SER A 170 -20.17 11.66 15.07
CA SER A 170 -21.14 11.77 13.97
C SER A 170 -20.60 12.50 12.72
N LYS A 171 -19.39 13.05 12.79
CA LYS A 171 -18.71 13.77 11.69
C LYS A 171 -17.96 12.86 10.72
N THR A 172 -17.87 11.57 10.98
CA THR A 172 -17.00 10.66 10.25
C THR A 172 -17.65 9.92 9.11
N TYR A 173 -18.95 10.04 8.95
CA TYR A 173 -19.70 9.39 7.88
C TYR A 173 -19.91 10.30 6.67
N ASN A 174 -18.85 10.87 6.15
CA ASN A 174 -18.86 11.42 4.81
C ASN A 174 -18.10 10.46 3.89
N HIS A 175 -18.75 9.36 3.56
CA HIS A 175 -18.28 8.46 2.52
C HIS A 175 -18.61 9.07 1.16
N ASN A 176 -17.74 9.90 0.67
CA ASN A 176 -17.62 10.14 -0.74
C ASN A 176 -16.69 9.06 -1.31
N TYR A 177 -17.27 7.93 -1.68
CA TYR A 177 -16.66 6.97 -2.58
C TYR A 177 -16.98 7.38 -4.01
#